data_5ef8e2bf9ca1bf0633e5879c0d0479b6
#
_entry.id   5ef8e2bf9ca1bf0633e5879c0d0479b6
#
_cell.length_a   1.000
_cell.length_b   1.000
_cell.length_c   1.000
_cell.angle_alpha   90.00
_cell.angle_beta   90.00
_cell.angle_gamma   90.00
#
_symmetry.space_group_name_H-M   'P 1'
#
loop_
_entity.id
_entity.type
_entity.pdbx_description
1 polymer ?
#
loop_
_entity_poly.entity_id
_entity_poly.type
_entity_poly.pdbx_seq_one_letter_code
_entity_poly.pdbx_strand_id
1 'polypeptide(L)'
;LWVGALILVAIIHVKVLPDEKIPDAKPYQKFFGRYITFFLIGQVQALITALGDLFYIKIQCHNPFLFWLACACCSFVFTLFMYALTVAFENVGEALAVVIMVIQVAGAGGSFPIEVLPAIYQRIYRFFPFPYGMDALRETIGGMYGMTYWKCLGILGIYIIISLLIGLVIAIPFRKLNMKIEHSKEKSDIML
;
A
#
# COMPACT_ATOMS: atom_id res chain seq x y z
N LEU A 1 -8.80 -3.99 -1.48
CA LEU A 1 -7.89 -3.30 -0.52
C LEU A 1 -6.82 -2.49 -1.22
N TRP A 2 -6.04 -3.05 -2.17
CA TRP A 2 -4.99 -2.30 -2.88
C TRP A 2 -5.54 -1.10 -3.67
N VAL A 3 -6.58 -1.33 -4.49
CA VAL A 3 -7.25 -0.26 -5.26
C VAL A 3 -7.79 0.83 -4.34
N GLY A 4 -8.37 0.44 -3.20
CA GLY A 4 -8.85 1.40 -2.21
C GLY A 4 -7.74 2.24 -1.58
N ALA A 5 -6.57 1.63 -1.30
CA ALA A 5 -5.41 2.37 -0.83
C ALA A 5 -4.88 3.36 -1.90
N LEU A 6 -4.92 2.97 -3.18
CA LEU A 6 -4.54 3.84 -4.30
C LEU A 6 -5.50 5.03 -4.43
N ILE A 7 -6.81 4.78 -4.43
CA ILE A 7 -7.83 5.83 -4.49
C ILE A 7 -7.69 6.79 -3.29
N LEU A 8 -7.39 6.25 -2.12
CA LEU A 8 -7.25 7.03 -0.90
C LEU A 8 -6.11 8.06 -1.01
N VAL A 9 -4.94 7.66 -1.54
CA VAL A 9 -3.81 8.59 -1.73
C VAL A 9 -4.05 9.55 -2.89
N ALA A 10 -4.84 9.18 -3.88
CA ALA A 10 -5.21 10.05 -4.99
C ALA A 10 -6.23 11.16 -4.59
N ILE A 11 -7.15 10.84 -3.67
CA ILE A 11 -8.18 11.80 -3.24
C ILE A 11 -7.68 12.67 -2.08
N ILE A 12 -6.97 12.07 -1.11
CA ILE A 12 -6.53 12.78 0.09
C ILE A 12 -5.10 13.26 -0.10
N HIS A 13 -4.90 14.58 -0.03
CA HIS A 13 -3.56 15.16 -0.11
C HIS A 13 -2.61 14.54 0.92
N VAL A 14 -1.53 13.98 0.43
CA VAL A 14 -0.49 13.32 1.23
C VAL A 14 0.46 14.36 1.86
N LYS A 15 0.66 15.50 1.20
CA LYS A 15 1.51 16.60 1.71
C LYS A 15 0.86 17.24 2.93
N VAL A 16 1.63 17.40 3.99
CA VAL A 16 1.25 18.21 5.15
C VAL A 16 1.58 19.66 4.83
N LEU A 17 0.55 20.50 4.75
CA LEU A 17 0.73 21.95 4.61
C LEU A 17 1.42 22.51 5.87
N PRO A 18 2.27 23.56 5.71
CA PRO A 18 2.83 24.26 6.85
C PRO A 18 1.68 24.81 7.71
N ASP A 19 1.64 24.45 8.99
CA ASP A 19 0.68 24.98 9.94
C ASP A 19 1.42 25.95 10.87
N GLU A 20 0.88 27.15 11.03
CA GLU A 20 1.43 28.19 11.93
C GLU A 20 1.47 27.72 13.38
N LYS A 21 0.61 26.75 13.75
CA LYS A 21 0.55 26.20 15.11
C LYS A 21 1.67 25.22 15.46
N ILE A 22 2.33 24.62 14.44
CA ILE A 22 3.40 23.64 14.65
C ILE A 22 4.52 23.86 13.63
N PRO A 23 5.26 25.01 13.72
CA PRO A 23 6.30 25.35 12.76
C PRO A 23 7.48 24.37 12.79
N ASP A 24 7.82 23.81 13.96
CA ASP A 24 9.02 22.99 14.18
C ASP A 24 8.78 21.47 14.12
N ALA A 25 7.66 21.02 13.56
CA ALA A 25 7.37 19.58 13.47
C ALA A 25 8.42 18.85 12.63
N LYS A 26 9.06 17.85 13.23
CA LYS A 26 10.06 17.00 12.56
C LYS A 26 9.46 16.20 11.40
N PRO A 27 10.22 15.86 10.34
CA PRO A 27 9.70 15.15 9.16
C PRO A 27 8.95 13.85 9.50
N TYR A 28 9.44 13.08 10.46
CA TYR A 28 8.79 11.83 10.87
C TYR A 28 7.45 12.08 11.59
N GLN A 29 7.33 13.17 12.35
CA GLN A 29 6.07 13.53 13.02
C GLN A 29 5.00 13.90 12.00
N LYS A 30 5.37 14.67 10.96
CA LYS A 30 4.49 14.99 9.83
C LYS A 30 4.07 13.73 9.07
N PHE A 31 5.02 12.81 8.84
CA PHE A 31 4.75 11.55 8.17
C PHE A 31 3.73 10.70 8.94
N PHE A 32 4.01 10.38 10.20
CA PHE A 32 3.12 9.55 11.01
C PHE A 32 1.79 10.23 11.34
N GLY A 33 1.80 11.52 11.66
CA GLY A 33 0.58 12.27 11.95
C GLY A 33 -0.40 12.26 10.78
N ARG A 34 0.10 12.42 9.55
CA ARG A 34 -0.75 12.33 8.36
C ARG A 34 -1.15 10.90 8.04
N TYR A 35 -0.26 9.93 8.24
CA TYR A 35 -0.54 8.51 7.99
C TYR A 35 -1.67 7.96 8.85
N ILE A 36 -1.89 8.45 10.07
CA ILE A 36 -2.99 8.00 10.95
C ILE A 36 -4.34 8.09 10.22
N THR A 37 -4.59 9.15 9.46
CA THR A 37 -5.83 9.29 8.67
C THR A 37 -5.98 8.17 7.65
N PHE A 38 -4.92 7.89 6.90
CA PHE A 38 -4.90 6.80 5.90
C PHE A 38 -5.08 5.44 6.55
N PHE A 39 -4.43 5.22 7.68
CA PHE A 39 -4.56 3.99 8.45
C PHE A 39 -6.00 3.76 8.91
N LEU A 40 -6.64 4.76 9.54
CA LEU A 40 -8.00 4.61 10.04
C LEU A 40 -9.00 4.31 8.92
N ILE A 41 -8.95 5.06 7.83
CA ILE A 41 -9.84 4.82 6.69
C ILE A 41 -9.55 3.46 6.05
N GLY A 42 -8.29 3.08 5.91
CA GLY A 42 -7.89 1.77 5.41
C GLY A 42 -8.40 0.62 6.28
N GLN A 43 -8.39 0.76 7.63
CA GLN A 43 -8.92 -0.27 8.53
C GLN A 43 -10.45 -0.37 8.44
N VAL A 44 -11.17 0.75 8.31
CA VAL A 44 -12.61 0.75 8.07
C VAL A 44 -12.93 0.04 6.74
N GLN A 45 -12.18 0.34 5.69
CA GLN A 45 -12.31 -0.34 4.40
C GLN A 45 -12.06 -1.85 4.51
N ALA A 46 -11.03 -2.28 5.23
CA ALA A 46 -10.74 -3.69 5.46
C ALA A 46 -11.86 -4.40 6.21
N LEU A 47 -12.43 -3.74 7.22
CA LEU A 47 -13.56 -4.26 7.98
C LEU A 47 -14.79 -4.44 7.08
N ILE A 48 -15.15 -3.42 6.30
CA ILE A 48 -16.29 -3.49 5.37
C ILE A 48 -16.08 -4.60 4.33
N THR A 49 -14.87 -4.72 3.78
CA THR A 49 -14.55 -5.78 2.82
C THR A 49 -14.69 -7.15 3.46
N ALA A 50 -14.10 -7.38 4.62
CA ALA A 50 -14.16 -8.67 5.31
C ALA A 50 -15.60 -9.05 5.70
N LEU A 51 -16.39 -8.09 6.20
CA LEU A 51 -17.79 -8.31 6.51
C LEU A 51 -18.63 -8.57 5.25
N GLY A 52 -18.38 -7.84 4.16
CA GLY A 52 -19.01 -8.06 2.87
C GLY A 52 -18.75 -9.47 2.33
N ASP A 53 -17.53 -9.93 2.39
CA ASP A 53 -17.14 -11.26 1.94
C ASP A 53 -17.78 -12.37 2.80
N LEU A 54 -17.77 -12.20 4.12
CA LEU A 54 -18.29 -13.21 5.04
C LEU A 54 -19.83 -13.25 5.09
N PHE A 55 -20.50 -12.09 5.13
CA PHE A 55 -21.96 -12.05 5.34
C PHE A 55 -22.75 -11.87 4.05
N TYR A 56 -22.28 -11.06 3.09
CA TYR A 56 -22.99 -10.81 1.85
C TYR A 56 -22.68 -11.87 0.78
N ILE A 57 -21.40 -12.12 0.51
CA ILE A 57 -20.96 -13.14 -0.46
C ILE A 57 -21.07 -14.54 0.15
N LYS A 58 -21.07 -14.65 1.49
CA LYS A 58 -21.15 -15.91 2.25
C LYS A 58 -20.03 -16.88 1.91
N ILE A 59 -18.80 -16.37 1.84
CA ILE A 59 -17.63 -17.21 1.65
C ILE A 59 -17.54 -18.22 2.81
N GLN A 60 -17.42 -19.49 2.49
CA GLN A 60 -17.18 -20.53 3.49
C GLN A 60 -15.75 -20.40 4.00
N CYS A 61 -15.58 -19.74 5.14
CA CYS A 61 -14.29 -19.50 5.75
C CYS A 61 -14.14 -20.37 7.00
N HIS A 62 -13.04 -21.11 7.07
CA HIS A 62 -12.75 -21.97 8.23
C HIS A 62 -12.49 -21.16 9.49
N ASN A 63 -11.77 -20.02 9.36
CA ASN A 63 -11.43 -19.14 10.46
C ASN A 63 -11.77 -17.67 10.14
N PRO A 64 -13.02 -17.19 10.38
CA PRO A 64 -13.45 -15.84 10.03
C PRO A 64 -12.63 -14.73 10.71
N PHE A 65 -12.20 -14.94 11.95
CA PHE A 65 -11.37 -13.98 12.67
C PHE A 65 -9.99 -13.79 12.03
N LEU A 66 -9.34 -14.89 11.63
CA LEU A 66 -8.04 -14.86 10.96
C LEU A 66 -8.17 -14.26 9.54
N PHE A 67 -9.31 -14.47 8.87
CA PHE A 67 -9.62 -13.82 7.61
C PHE A 67 -9.67 -12.29 7.76
N TRP A 68 -10.43 -11.79 8.75
CA TRP A 68 -10.47 -10.37 9.05
C TRP A 68 -9.09 -9.83 9.43
N LEU A 69 -8.32 -10.55 10.24
CA LEU A 69 -6.97 -10.17 10.63
C LEU A 69 -6.04 -10.05 9.41
N ALA A 70 -6.11 -10.99 8.47
CA ALA A 70 -5.36 -10.92 7.21
C ALA A 70 -5.78 -9.71 6.37
N CYS A 71 -7.08 -9.41 6.25
CA CYS A 71 -7.57 -8.21 5.58
C CYS A 71 -7.04 -6.93 6.24
N ALA A 72 -7.05 -6.86 7.57
CA ALA A 72 -6.54 -5.71 8.32
C ALA A 72 -5.03 -5.52 8.13
N CYS A 73 -4.24 -6.60 8.19
CA CYS A 73 -2.80 -6.57 7.92
C CYS A 73 -2.49 -6.16 6.47
N CYS A 74 -3.20 -6.73 5.50
CA CYS A 74 -3.06 -6.34 4.09
C CYS A 74 -3.38 -4.85 3.88
N SER A 75 -4.47 -4.37 4.46
CA SER A 75 -4.87 -2.97 4.36
C SER A 75 -3.80 -2.04 4.98
N PHE A 76 -3.27 -2.40 6.14
CA PHE A 76 -2.19 -1.66 6.78
C PHE A 76 -0.96 -1.56 5.88
N VAL A 77 -0.48 -2.69 5.36
CA VAL A 77 0.70 -2.74 4.49
C VAL A 77 0.46 -1.97 3.20
N PHE A 78 -0.68 -2.17 2.56
CA PHE A 78 -0.98 -1.54 1.27
C PHE A 78 -1.16 -0.03 1.39
N THR A 79 -1.88 0.44 2.41
CA THR A 79 -2.03 1.88 2.64
C THR A 79 -0.71 2.55 2.99
N LEU A 80 0.14 1.89 3.81
CA LEU A 80 1.45 2.42 4.17
C LEU A 80 2.39 2.46 2.95
N PHE A 81 2.37 1.41 2.13
CA PHE A 81 3.22 1.33 0.94
C PHE A 81 2.83 2.40 -0.09
N MET A 82 1.52 2.55 -0.38
CA MET A 82 1.00 3.59 -1.26
C MET A 82 1.31 4.98 -0.74
N TYR A 83 1.04 5.23 0.54
CA TYR A 83 1.35 6.49 1.19
C TYR A 83 2.83 6.84 1.11
N ALA A 84 3.72 5.87 1.38
CA ALA A 84 5.16 6.07 1.32
C ALA A 84 5.65 6.39 -0.11
N LEU A 85 5.13 5.70 -1.12
CA LEU A 85 5.45 5.97 -2.53
C LEU A 85 5.01 7.38 -2.94
N THR A 86 3.77 7.77 -2.58
CA THR A 86 3.25 9.11 -2.92
C THR A 86 3.99 10.20 -2.15
N VAL A 87 4.36 9.98 -0.88
CA VAL A 87 5.20 10.94 -0.12
C VAL A 87 6.59 11.10 -0.72
N ALA A 88 7.18 10.01 -1.24
CA ALA A 88 8.52 10.04 -1.82
C ALA A 88 8.56 10.64 -3.23
N PHE A 89 7.62 10.25 -4.10
CA PHE A 89 7.68 10.52 -5.54
C PHE A 89 6.51 11.35 -6.06
N GLU A 90 5.57 11.76 -5.21
CA GLU A 90 4.37 12.53 -5.57
C GLU A 90 3.55 11.84 -6.69
N ASN A 91 3.15 12.56 -7.73
CA ASN A 91 2.36 12.02 -8.85
C ASN A 91 3.05 10.84 -9.57
N VAL A 92 4.40 10.82 -9.59
CA VAL A 92 5.16 9.69 -10.13
C VAL A 92 4.99 8.45 -9.25
N GLY A 93 4.90 8.63 -7.93
CA GLY A 93 4.62 7.55 -6.98
C GLY A 93 3.25 6.91 -7.21
N GLU A 94 2.22 7.72 -7.47
CA GLU A 94 0.89 7.23 -7.81
C GLU A 94 0.88 6.45 -9.13
N ALA A 95 1.52 6.98 -10.17
CA ALA A 95 1.66 6.29 -11.45
C ALA A 95 2.40 4.95 -11.31
N LEU A 96 3.49 4.92 -10.53
CA LEU A 96 4.25 3.71 -10.23
C LEU A 96 3.37 2.70 -9.47
N ALA A 97 2.56 3.15 -8.53
CA ALA A 97 1.64 2.31 -7.77
C ALA A 97 0.58 1.65 -8.67
N VAL A 98 0.10 2.35 -9.70
CA VAL A 98 -0.81 1.77 -10.71
C VAL A 98 -0.11 0.69 -11.54
N VAL A 99 1.12 0.94 -12.00
CA VAL A 99 1.91 -0.05 -12.75
C VAL A 99 2.17 -1.30 -11.91
N ILE A 100 2.57 -1.11 -10.65
CA ILE A 100 2.76 -2.21 -9.70
C ILE A 100 1.46 -2.99 -9.51
N MET A 101 0.32 -2.30 -9.41
CA MET A 101 -1.00 -2.94 -9.29
C MET A 101 -1.29 -3.86 -10.47
N VAL A 102 -1.08 -3.40 -11.70
CA VAL A 102 -1.32 -4.20 -12.90
C VAL A 102 -0.45 -5.47 -12.90
N ILE A 103 0.82 -5.34 -12.56
CA ILE A 103 1.75 -6.47 -12.46
C ILE A 103 1.29 -7.46 -11.39
N GLN A 104 0.89 -6.98 -10.23
CA GLN A 104 0.48 -7.81 -9.09
C GLN A 104 -0.84 -8.54 -9.34
N VAL A 105 -1.85 -7.85 -9.89
CA VAL A 105 -3.16 -8.45 -10.19
C VAL A 105 -3.00 -9.56 -11.23
N ALA A 106 -2.19 -9.33 -12.26
CA ALA A 106 -1.90 -10.36 -13.26
C ALA A 106 -1.14 -11.54 -12.65
N GLY A 107 -0.14 -11.27 -11.79
CA GLY A 107 0.76 -12.28 -11.24
C GLY A 107 0.27 -13.01 -9.98
N ALA A 108 -0.79 -12.54 -9.31
CA ALA A 108 -1.23 -13.10 -8.03
C ALA A 108 -2.03 -14.41 -8.14
N GLY A 109 -2.26 -14.92 -9.35
CA GLY A 109 -3.03 -16.15 -9.56
C GLY A 109 -4.50 -16.05 -9.13
N GLY A 110 -5.04 -14.82 -9.07
CA GLY A 110 -6.45 -14.59 -8.73
C GLY A 110 -7.38 -14.81 -9.92
N SER A 111 -6.97 -14.36 -11.11
CA SER A 111 -7.75 -14.50 -12.35
C SER A 111 -7.27 -15.66 -13.20
N PHE A 112 -5.95 -15.90 -13.24
CA PHE A 112 -5.33 -16.99 -14.01
C PHE A 112 -4.25 -17.67 -13.17
N PRO A 113 -4.02 -18.99 -13.34
CA PRO A 113 -2.88 -19.68 -12.75
C PRO A 113 -1.57 -19.01 -13.19
N ILE A 114 -0.64 -18.83 -12.25
CA ILE A 114 0.61 -18.11 -12.53
C ILE A 114 1.49 -18.81 -13.57
N GLU A 115 1.32 -20.11 -13.73
CA GLU A 115 2.05 -20.96 -14.66
C GLU A 115 1.74 -20.64 -16.12
N VAL A 116 0.59 -20.00 -16.39
CA VAL A 116 0.17 -19.60 -17.75
C VAL A 116 0.75 -18.24 -18.16
N LEU A 117 1.31 -17.48 -17.18
CA LEU A 117 1.87 -16.16 -17.43
C LEU A 117 3.31 -16.24 -17.96
N PRO A 118 3.75 -15.25 -18.75
CA PRO A 118 5.15 -15.16 -19.17
C PRO A 118 6.12 -15.23 -17.99
N ALA A 119 7.27 -15.86 -18.21
CA ALA A 119 8.28 -16.12 -17.16
C ALA A 119 8.73 -14.87 -16.39
N ILE A 120 8.65 -13.68 -17.00
CA ILE A 120 8.97 -12.41 -16.36
C ILE A 120 7.99 -12.11 -15.21
N TYR A 121 6.68 -12.32 -15.42
CA TYR A 121 5.67 -12.13 -14.38
C TYR A 121 5.83 -13.13 -13.25
N GLN A 122 6.13 -14.41 -13.57
CA GLN A 122 6.40 -15.46 -12.59
C GLN A 122 7.59 -15.18 -11.67
N ARG A 123 8.54 -14.34 -12.11
CA ARG A 123 9.69 -13.92 -11.30
C ARG A 123 9.40 -12.65 -10.51
N ILE A 124 8.76 -11.67 -11.13
CA ILE A 124 8.58 -10.33 -10.54
C ILE A 124 7.48 -10.31 -9.48
N TYR A 125 6.40 -11.10 -9.61
CA TYR A 125 5.28 -11.03 -8.69
C TYR A 125 5.66 -11.29 -7.22
N ARG A 126 6.66 -12.15 -6.99
CA ARG A 126 7.15 -12.49 -5.65
C ARG A 126 7.81 -11.31 -4.92
N PHE A 127 8.19 -10.26 -5.65
CA PHE A 127 8.79 -9.06 -5.08
C PHE A 127 7.75 -8.06 -4.57
N PHE A 128 6.48 -8.38 -4.61
CA PHE A 128 5.40 -7.50 -4.20
C PHE A 128 4.58 -8.09 -3.04
N PRO A 129 3.91 -7.25 -2.23
CA PRO A 129 3.18 -7.73 -1.06
C PRO A 129 1.87 -8.46 -1.38
N PHE A 130 1.28 -8.25 -2.56
CA PHE A 130 -0.04 -8.75 -2.92
C PHE A 130 -0.16 -10.29 -2.91
N PRO A 131 0.79 -11.07 -3.48
CA PRO A 131 0.72 -12.53 -3.43
C PRO A 131 0.65 -13.10 -2.01
N TYR A 132 1.43 -12.53 -1.10
CA TYR A 132 1.46 -12.97 0.29
C TYR A 132 0.15 -12.66 1.02
N GLY A 133 -0.49 -11.52 0.69
CA GLY A 133 -1.84 -11.22 1.17
C GLY A 133 -2.86 -12.22 0.64
N MET A 134 -2.82 -12.55 -0.65
CA MET A 134 -3.70 -13.55 -1.26
C MET A 134 -3.53 -14.94 -0.66
N ASP A 135 -2.29 -15.37 -0.44
CA ASP A 135 -2.01 -16.68 0.14
C ASP A 135 -2.45 -16.74 1.60
N ALA A 136 -2.25 -15.68 2.39
CA ALA A 136 -2.77 -15.60 3.75
C ALA A 136 -4.31 -15.73 3.78
N LEU A 137 -5.02 -15.04 2.87
CA LEU A 137 -6.48 -15.14 2.78
C LEU A 137 -6.93 -16.55 2.33
N ARG A 138 -6.24 -17.19 1.37
CA ARG A 138 -6.53 -18.56 0.93
C ARG A 138 -6.40 -19.58 2.07
N GLU A 139 -5.38 -19.44 2.91
CA GLU A 139 -5.19 -20.30 4.09
C GLU A 139 -6.38 -20.21 5.06
N THR A 140 -6.98 -19.04 5.24
CA THR A 140 -8.13 -18.87 6.14
C THR A 140 -9.42 -19.44 5.57
N ILE A 141 -9.55 -19.51 4.25
CA ILE A 141 -10.70 -20.04 3.54
C ILE A 141 -10.63 -21.57 3.44
N GLY A 142 -9.50 -22.09 2.94
CA GLY A 142 -9.31 -23.50 2.64
C GLY A 142 -8.90 -24.37 3.83
N GLY A 143 -8.63 -23.76 4.97
CA GLY A 143 -8.05 -24.43 6.15
C GLY A 143 -6.55 -24.18 6.24
N MET A 144 -6.08 -23.94 7.46
CA MET A 144 -4.70 -23.55 7.70
C MET A 144 -3.73 -24.71 7.47
N TYR A 145 -2.78 -24.53 6.56
CA TYR A 145 -1.73 -25.50 6.32
C TYR A 145 -0.44 -25.11 7.05
N GLY A 146 -0.19 -25.74 8.18
CA GLY A 146 1.03 -25.53 8.96
C GLY A 146 1.25 -24.06 9.37
N MET A 147 2.42 -23.52 9.03
CA MET A 147 2.83 -22.14 9.38
C MET A 147 2.72 -21.16 8.19
N THR A 148 2.09 -21.54 7.08
CA THR A 148 2.07 -20.72 5.85
C THR A 148 1.40 -19.36 6.08
N TYR A 149 0.28 -19.32 6.77
CA TYR A 149 -0.42 -18.09 7.15
C TYR A 149 0.51 -17.09 7.87
N TRP A 150 1.18 -17.57 8.93
CA TRP A 150 2.06 -16.71 9.74
C TRP A 150 3.32 -16.29 8.98
N LYS A 151 3.85 -17.13 8.10
CA LYS A 151 4.96 -16.78 7.20
C LYS A 151 4.54 -15.66 6.25
N CYS A 152 3.36 -15.74 5.65
CA CYS A 152 2.83 -14.70 4.77
C CYS A 152 2.65 -13.37 5.51
N LEU A 153 2.09 -13.39 6.73
CA LEU A 153 1.99 -12.17 7.56
C LEU A 153 3.38 -11.63 7.96
N GLY A 154 4.34 -12.50 8.24
CA GLY A 154 5.73 -12.11 8.52
C GLY A 154 6.38 -11.40 7.33
N ILE A 155 6.17 -11.89 6.12
CA ILE A 155 6.66 -11.26 4.89
C ILE A 155 5.97 -9.91 4.67
N LEU A 156 4.65 -9.82 4.90
CA LEU A 156 3.94 -8.53 4.88
C LEU A 156 4.53 -7.54 5.88
N GLY A 157 4.97 -8.01 7.05
CA GLY A 157 5.70 -7.21 8.03
C GLY A 157 7.01 -6.62 7.49
N ILE A 158 7.74 -7.34 6.62
CA ILE A 158 8.95 -6.82 5.95
C ILE A 158 8.57 -5.63 5.04
N TYR A 159 7.44 -5.68 4.36
CA TYR A 159 6.97 -4.56 3.53
C TYR A 159 6.62 -3.31 4.33
N ILE A 160 6.25 -3.43 5.61
CA ILE A 160 6.12 -2.28 6.52
C ILE A 160 7.46 -1.57 6.65
N ILE A 161 8.54 -2.33 6.89
CA ILE A 161 9.90 -1.78 7.02
C ILE A 161 10.34 -1.12 5.71
N ILE A 162 10.12 -1.78 4.57
CA ILE A 162 10.42 -1.23 3.24
C ILE A 162 9.66 0.08 3.01
N SER A 163 8.37 0.12 3.33
CA SER A 163 7.53 1.32 3.18
C SER A 163 8.03 2.47 4.04
N LEU A 164 8.41 2.20 5.30
CA LEU A 164 8.98 3.21 6.18
C LEU A 164 10.33 3.73 5.66
N LEU A 165 11.18 2.87 5.12
CA LEU A 165 12.44 3.29 4.49
C LEU A 165 12.18 4.18 3.28
N ILE A 166 11.21 3.85 2.43
CA ILE A 166 10.83 4.67 1.29
C ILE A 166 10.32 6.04 1.78
N GLY A 167 9.37 6.07 2.70
CA GLY A 167 8.70 7.30 3.13
C GLY A 167 9.55 8.21 4.02
N LEU A 168 10.46 7.66 4.83
CA LEU A 168 11.27 8.44 5.77
C LEU A 168 12.69 8.74 5.26
N VAL A 169 13.31 7.80 4.53
CA VAL A 169 14.69 7.96 4.08
C VAL A 169 14.76 8.41 2.63
N ILE A 170 14.13 7.67 1.72
CA ILE A 170 14.18 7.95 0.28
C ILE A 170 13.43 9.24 -0.05
N ALA A 171 12.34 9.55 0.64
CA ALA A 171 11.60 10.79 0.45
C ALA A 171 12.43 12.08 0.68
N ILE A 172 13.47 12.04 1.53
CA ILE A 172 14.26 13.25 1.86
C ILE A 172 14.99 13.82 0.64
N PRO A 173 15.83 13.05 -0.10
CA PRO A 173 16.53 13.57 -1.28
C PRO A 173 15.57 13.96 -2.42
N PHE A 174 14.48 13.20 -2.62
CA PHE A 174 13.51 13.50 -3.67
C PHE A 174 12.71 14.77 -3.40
N ARG A 175 12.34 15.05 -2.15
CA ARG A 175 11.71 16.34 -1.78
C ARG A 175 12.60 17.54 -2.14
N LYS A 176 13.91 17.44 -1.91
CA LYS A 176 14.86 18.50 -2.29
C LYS A 176 14.95 18.69 -3.81
N LEU A 177 14.84 17.57 -4.55
CA LEU A 177 14.84 17.61 -6.02
C LEU A 177 13.56 18.24 -6.55
N ASN A 178 12.38 17.83 -6.04
CA ASN A 178 11.09 18.36 -6.45
C ASN A 178 10.95 19.85 -6.16
N MET A 179 11.41 20.33 -5.00
CA MET A 179 11.45 21.77 -4.69
C MET A 179 12.30 22.57 -5.69
N LYS A 180 13.43 22.00 -6.16
CA LYS A 180 14.25 22.65 -7.19
C LYS A 180 13.53 22.71 -8.54
N ILE A 181 12.82 21.66 -8.89
CA ILE A 181 12.04 21.57 -10.15
C ILE A 181 10.85 22.55 -10.12
N GLU A 182 10.10 22.60 -9.01
CA GLU A 182 9.01 23.58 -8.85
C GLU A 182 9.52 25.03 -8.96
N HIS A 183 10.59 25.34 -8.26
CA HIS A 183 11.20 26.68 -8.33
C HIS A 183 11.77 27.03 -9.72
N SER A 184 12.20 26.02 -10.48
CA SER A 184 12.61 26.20 -11.88
C SER A 184 11.44 26.43 -12.81
N LYS A 185 10.29 25.79 -12.57
CA LYS A 185 9.05 26.00 -13.33
C LYS A 185 8.46 27.37 -13.08
N GLU A 186 8.35 27.79 -11.81
CA GLU A 186 7.89 29.13 -11.46
C GLU A 186 8.74 30.23 -12.13
N LYS A 187 10.05 30.05 -12.20
CA LYS A 187 10.93 31.01 -12.92
C LYS A 187 10.70 31.00 -14.42
N SER A 188 10.32 29.87 -15.01
CA SER A 188 10.01 29.76 -16.44
C SER A 188 8.66 30.38 -16.79
N ASP A 189 7.64 30.22 -15.92
CA ASP A 189 6.29 30.80 -16.11
C ASP A 189 6.27 32.34 -15.90
N ILE A 190 7.23 32.88 -15.17
CA ILE A 190 7.37 34.35 -14.99
C ILE A 190 8.07 35.03 -16.19
N MET A 191 8.72 34.25 -17.09
CA MET A 191 9.37 34.73 -18.28
C MET A 191 8.52 34.68 -19.56
N LEU A 192 7.29 34.22 -19.46
CA LEU A 192 6.27 34.22 -20.52
C LEU A 192 5.18 35.23 -20.19
#